data_bc69e296010f88e118dfc5531e3e64e7
#
_entry.id   bc69e296010f88e118dfc5531e3e64e7
#
_cell.length_a   1.000
_cell.length_b   1.000
_cell.length_c   1.000
_cell.angle_alpha   90.00
_cell.angle_beta   90.00
_cell.angle_gamma   90.00
#
_symmetry.space_group_name_H-M   'P 1'
#
loop_
_entity.id
_entity.type
_entity.pdbx_description
1 polymer ?
#
loop_
_entity_poly.entity_id
_entity_poly.type
_entity_poly.pdbx_seq_one_letter_code
_entity_poly.pdbx_strand_id
1 'polypeptide(L)'
;MSVAIPLRFLTALAAAFLIAAPAAAQKFEPQVGQAGKDVIWVPTPDDIVDRMLTMAQVTANDFVVDLGSGDGKIAIAAAQKFGARALGIEYNPDMVKLSQANAQAAGVAGKATFRHADIFATDFTQATVITMYLLPGLNMKLRPQILAMRPGTRVASHSFSMEDWEADETSTLDGRRAYFWVVPANVSGGWTLEVGAQRIELSFDQTFQKINGTVTLGPLQAGLREAKLRGFNISFAFVDSAQVRREFTGRVIGAKMEGSWRGDGGTEGRWSATRK
;
A
#
# COMPACT_ATOMS: atom_id res chain seq x y z
N MET A 1 -18.12 26.36 -102.49
CA MET A 1 -18.84 26.65 -101.24
C MET A 1 -18.37 25.67 -100.23
N SER A 2 -17.46 26.12 -99.36
CA SER A 2 -16.84 25.31 -98.31
C SER A 2 -17.47 25.68 -96.98
N VAL A 3 -18.05 24.71 -96.29
CA VAL A 3 -18.66 24.91 -94.98
C VAL A 3 -17.66 24.41 -93.94
N ALA A 4 -17.18 25.30 -93.06
CA ALA A 4 -16.30 25.03 -91.98
C ALA A 4 -17.13 24.65 -90.70
N ILE A 5 -16.79 23.53 -90.08
CA ILE A 5 -17.38 23.04 -88.85
C ILE A 5 -16.48 23.48 -87.71
N PRO A 6 -16.98 24.11 -86.63
CA PRO A 6 -16.15 24.49 -85.51
C PRO A 6 -15.96 23.35 -84.50
N LEU A 7 -14.72 23.09 -84.15
CA LEU A 7 -14.27 22.12 -83.13
C LEU A 7 -14.57 22.66 -81.76
N ARG A 8 -15.46 22.02 -81.00
CA ARG A 8 -15.75 22.36 -79.55
C ARG A 8 -14.74 21.62 -78.66
N PHE A 9 -13.93 22.38 -77.98
CA PHE A 9 -13.07 21.88 -76.90
C PHE A 9 -13.93 21.54 -75.69
N LEU A 10 -13.97 20.25 -75.30
CA LEU A 10 -14.48 19.79 -74.05
C LEU A 10 -13.32 19.84 -73.01
N THR A 11 -13.37 20.80 -72.11
CA THR A 11 -12.49 20.85 -70.95
C THR A 11 -13.06 19.92 -69.84
N ALA A 12 -12.46 18.77 -69.64
CA ALA A 12 -12.77 17.88 -68.52
C ALA A 12 -12.10 18.42 -67.26
N LEU A 13 -12.93 18.88 -66.30
CA LEU A 13 -12.50 19.31 -64.95
C LEU A 13 -12.33 18.05 -64.10
N ALA A 14 -11.09 17.58 -63.91
CA ALA A 14 -10.77 16.50 -62.98
C ALA A 14 -10.81 17.03 -61.55
N ALA A 15 -11.88 16.76 -60.80
CA ALA A 15 -11.97 17.00 -59.37
C ALA A 15 -11.11 15.97 -58.61
N ALA A 16 -9.92 16.40 -58.14
CA ALA A 16 -9.08 15.59 -57.24
C ALA A 16 -9.72 15.55 -55.85
N PHE A 17 -10.35 14.44 -55.48
CA PHE A 17 -10.76 14.13 -54.12
C PHE A 17 -9.50 13.83 -53.30
N LEU A 18 -9.01 14.80 -52.51
CA LEU A 18 -8.05 14.57 -51.43
C LEU A 18 -8.75 13.75 -50.34
N ILE A 19 -8.53 12.43 -50.34
CA ILE A 19 -8.89 11.57 -49.23
C ILE A 19 -7.89 11.92 -48.09
N ALA A 20 -8.32 12.76 -47.13
CA ALA A 20 -7.60 12.97 -45.89
C ALA A 20 -7.60 11.63 -45.13
N ALA A 21 -6.49 10.89 -45.19
CA ALA A 21 -6.30 9.74 -44.34
C ALA A 21 -6.38 10.23 -42.88
N PRO A 22 -7.15 9.56 -41.97
CA PRO A 22 -7.16 9.93 -40.58
C PRO A 22 -5.72 9.80 -40.06
N ALA A 23 -5.15 10.88 -39.59
CA ALA A 23 -3.88 10.86 -38.87
C ALA A 23 -4.04 9.90 -37.68
N ALA A 24 -3.41 8.73 -37.76
CA ALA A 24 -3.36 7.83 -36.63
C ALA A 24 -2.73 8.59 -35.47
N ALA A 25 -3.50 8.84 -34.42
CA ALA A 25 -3.00 9.51 -33.23
C ALA A 25 -1.78 8.71 -32.74
N GLN A 26 -0.63 9.37 -32.66
CA GLN A 26 0.61 8.73 -32.25
C GLN A 26 0.40 8.19 -30.83
N LYS A 27 0.53 6.87 -30.65
CA LYS A 27 0.36 6.20 -29.36
C LYS A 27 1.44 6.73 -28.42
N PHE A 28 1.05 7.24 -27.26
CA PHE A 28 1.98 7.66 -26.24
C PHE A 28 2.82 6.47 -25.77
N GLU A 29 4.15 6.57 -25.86
CA GLU A 29 5.09 5.56 -25.39
C GLU A 29 6.04 6.25 -24.40
N PRO A 30 5.99 5.88 -23.09
CA PRO A 30 6.84 6.49 -22.10
C PRO A 30 8.29 6.06 -22.28
N GLN A 31 9.22 6.98 -22.04
CA GLN A 31 10.65 6.68 -22.05
C GLN A 31 11.15 6.51 -20.62
N VAL A 32 11.93 5.46 -20.35
CA VAL A 32 12.58 5.25 -19.06
C VAL A 32 13.47 6.45 -18.74
N GLY A 33 13.29 7.05 -17.56
CA GLY A 33 13.98 8.26 -17.17
C GLY A 33 13.28 9.56 -17.57
N GLN A 34 12.11 9.51 -18.24
CA GLN A 34 11.36 10.72 -18.54
C GLN A 34 10.95 11.45 -17.26
N ALA A 35 10.91 12.78 -17.31
CA ALA A 35 10.53 13.60 -16.18
C ALA A 35 9.07 13.38 -15.79
N GLY A 36 8.83 13.10 -14.50
CA GLY A 36 7.53 13.19 -13.85
C GLY A 36 7.41 14.50 -13.08
N LYS A 37 6.39 14.60 -12.20
CA LYS A 37 6.21 15.79 -11.35
C LYS A 37 7.35 15.95 -10.33
N ASP A 38 7.61 14.90 -9.57
CA ASP A 38 8.56 14.90 -8.45
C ASP A 38 9.64 13.81 -8.58
N VAL A 39 9.50 12.91 -9.56
CA VAL A 39 10.36 11.76 -9.80
C VAL A 39 10.37 11.40 -11.28
N ILE A 40 11.52 10.89 -11.79
CA ILE A 40 11.58 10.31 -13.13
C ILE A 40 10.79 8.98 -13.17
N TRP A 41 10.16 8.69 -14.31
CA TRP A 41 9.49 7.42 -14.47
C TRP A 41 10.49 6.27 -14.75
N VAL A 42 10.41 5.25 -13.90
CA VAL A 42 11.15 3.98 -14.08
C VAL A 42 10.17 2.84 -13.75
N PRO A 43 9.90 1.92 -14.67
CA PRO A 43 8.97 0.82 -14.39
C PRO A 43 9.57 -0.18 -13.39
N THR A 44 8.77 -0.65 -12.45
CA THR A 44 9.14 -1.76 -11.57
C THR A 44 9.21 -3.06 -12.39
N PRO A 45 10.28 -3.87 -12.30
CA PRO A 45 10.36 -5.18 -12.93
C PRO A 45 9.27 -6.12 -12.43
N ASP A 46 8.80 -7.05 -13.28
CA ASP A 46 7.66 -7.91 -12.99
C ASP A 46 7.89 -8.85 -11.80
N ASP A 47 9.10 -9.33 -11.63
CA ASP A 47 9.52 -10.17 -10.51
C ASP A 47 9.44 -9.41 -9.16
N ILE A 48 9.80 -8.12 -9.15
CA ILE A 48 9.66 -7.25 -7.97
C ILE A 48 8.20 -6.91 -7.71
N VAL A 49 7.39 -6.66 -8.76
CA VAL A 49 5.93 -6.48 -8.62
C VAL A 49 5.31 -7.69 -7.91
N ASP A 50 5.63 -8.89 -8.40
CA ASP A 50 5.13 -10.14 -7.83
C ASP A 50 5.60 -10.32 -6.38
N ARG A 51 6.86 -9.99 -6.12
CA ARG A 51 7.42 -10.05 -4.76
C ARG A 51 6.71 -9.09 -3.82
N MET A 52 6.51 -7.84 -4.20
CA MET A 52 5.80 -6.83 -3.39
C MET A 52 4.37 -7.27 -3.04
N LEU A 53 3.61 -7.73 -4.03
CA LEU A 53 2.23 -8.17 -3.84
C LEU A 53 2.14 -9.44 -2.99
N THR A 54 3.10 -10.37 -3.14
CA THR A 54 3.21 -11.58 -2.32
C THR A 54 3.58 -11.27 -0.87
N MET A 55 4.58 -10.41 -0.62
CA MET A 55 4.95 -9.95 0.73
C MET A 55 3.78 -9.25 1.41
N ALA A 56 3.03 -8.45 0.65
CA ALA A 56 1.81 -7.80 1.14
C ALA A 56 0.63 -8.77 1.28
N GLN A 57 0.80 -10.06 0.95
CA GLN A 57 -0.24 -11.09 1.05
C GLN A 57 -1.57 -10.63 0.42
N VAL A 58 -1.48 -10.05 -0.79
CA VAL A 58 -2.65 -9.53 -1.49
C VAL A 58 -3.62 -10.65 -1.81
N THR A 59 -4.92 -10.38 -1.64
CA THR A 59 -6.02 -11.30 -1.92
C THR A 59 -7.14 -10.59 -2.70
N ALA A 60 -8.12 -11.35 -3.17
CA ALA A 60 -9.28 -10.80 -3.88
C ALA A 60 -10.17 -9.88 -3.00
N ASN A 61 -10.00 -9.91 -1.68
CA ASN A 61 -10.73 -9.04 -0.75
C ASN A 61 -10.03 -7.69 -0.53
N ASP A 62 -8.85 -7.50 -1.09
CA ASP A 62 -8.07 -6.30 -0.90
C ASP A 62 -8.47 -5.16 -1.83
N PHE A 63 -8.21 -3.95 -1.34
CA PHE A 63 -8.18 -2.75 -2.13
C PHE A 63 -6.74 -2.21 -2.14
N VAL A 64 -6.04 -2.41 -3.26
CA VAL A 64 -4.66 -1.96 -3.47
C VAL A 64 -4.68 -0.54 -4.02
N VAL A 65 -3.94 0.37 -3.41
CA VAL A 65 -3.69 1.70 -3.99
C VAL A 65 -2.20 1.82 -4.31
N ASP A 66 -1.91 2.09 -5.59
CA ASP A 66 -0.56 2.28 -6.11
C ASP A 66 -0.27 3.76 -6.28
N LEU A 67 0.67 4.27 -5.47
CA LEU A 67 1.03 5.68 -5.41
C LEU A 67 2.14 6.01 -6.41
N GLY A 68 1.83 6.81 -7.43
CA GLY A 68 2.70 7.05 -8.57
C GLY A 68 2.67 5.87 -9.54
N SER A 69 1.48 5.48 -9.99
CA SER A 69 1.26 4.19 -10.66
C SER A 69 1.88 4.06 -12.06
N GLY A 70 2.37 5.16 -12.64
CA GLY A 70 3.01 5.15 -13.94
C GLY A 70 2.14 4.51 -15.03
N ASP A 71 2.66 3.47 -15.68
CA ASP A 71 1.97 2.69 -16.71
C ASP A 71 0.92 1.70 -16.17
N GLY A 72 0.71 1.69 -14.84
CA GLY A 72 -0.31 0.89 -14.15
C GLY A 72 0.11 -0.53 -13.80
N LYS A 73 1.36 -0.91 -14.01
CA LYS A 73 1.84 -2.30 -13.91
C LYS A 73 1.48 -2.97 -12.59
N ILE A 74 1.74 -2.32 -11.43
CA ILE A 74 1.50 -2.92 -10.10
C ILE A 74 -0.01 -3.10 -9.87
N ALA A 75 -0.82 -2.08 -10.14
CA ALA A 75 -2.27 -2.13 -9.98
C ALA A 75 -2.91 -3.20 -10.89
N ILE A 76 -2.44 -3.31 -12.14
CA ILE A 76 -2.89 -4.34 -13.10
C ILE A 76 -2.52 -5.73 -12.59
N ALA A 77 -1.28 -5.94 -12.13
CA ALA A 77 -0.83 -7.23 -11.59
C ALA A 77 -1.64 -7.63 -10.33
N ALA A 78 -1.94 -6.69 -9.44
CA ALA A 78 -2.79 -6.94 -8.27
C ALA A 78 -4.19 -7.44 -8.68
N ALA A 79 -4.79 -6.83 -9.70
CA ALA A 79 -6.10 -7.23 -10.21
C ALA A 79 -6.03 -8.57 -10.96
N GLN A 80 -5.02 -8.78 -11.81
CA GLN A 80 -4.93 -9.93 -12.70
C GLN A 80 -4.52 -11.21 -11.96
N LYS A 81 -3.48 -11.12 -11.12
CA LYS A 81 -2.89 -12.29 -10.44
C LYS A 81 -3.54 -12.62 -9.11
N PHE A 82 -4.04 -11.61 -8.40
CA PHE A 82 -4.58 -11.77 -7.04
C PHE A 82 -6.09 -11.51 -6.96
N GLY A 83 -6.70 -11.04 -8.05
CA GLY A 83 -8.14 -10.75 -8.10
C GLY A 83 -8.56 -9.52 -7.30
N ALA A 84 -7.62 -8.74 -6.75
CA ALA A 84 -7.87 -7.57 -5.93
C ALA A 84 -8.51 -6.42 -6.73
N ARG A 85 -9.23 -5.53 -6.05
CA ARG A 85 -9.53 -4.21 -6.60
C ARG A 85 -8.29 -3.34 -6.49
N ALA A 86 -7.99 -2.53 -7.50
CA ALA A 86 -6.82 -1.68 -7.50
C ALA A 86 -7.14 -0.28 -8.05
N LEU A 87 -6.48 0.73 -7.47
CA LEU A 87 -6.50 2.11 -7.93
C LEU A 87 -5.06 2.59 -8.08
N GLY A 88 -4.67 2.96 -9.29
CA GLY A 88 -3.44 3.71 -9.54
C GLY A 88 -3.72 5.21 -9.44
N ILE A 89 -2.89 5.92 -8.68
CA ILE A 89 -2.90 7.38 -8.61
C ILE A 89 -1.66 7.88 -9.33
N GLU A 90 -1.84 8.68 -10.37
CA GLU A 90 -0.77 9.16 -11.22
C GLU A 90 -0.99 10.64 -11.59
N TYR A 91 0.08 11.42 -11.56
CA TYR A 91 0.00 12.86 -11.83
C TYR A 91 0.06 13.19 -13.34
N ASN A 92 0.71 12.35 -14.15
CA ASN A 92 0.80 12.55 -15.58
C ASN A 92 -0.45 12.01 -16.29
N PRO A 93 -1.26 12.86 -16.95
CA PRO A 93 -2.51 12.43 -17.58
C PRO A 93 -2.30 11.47 -18.76
N ASP A 94 -1.16 11.50 -19.45
CA ASP A 94 -0.89 10.56 -20.55
C ASP A 94 -0.49 9.18 -20.02
N MET A 95 0.22 9.12 -18.87
CA MET A 95 0.45 7.87 -18.15
C MET A 95 -0.87 7.27 -17.64
N VAL A 96 -1.81 8.07 -17.16
CA VAL A 96 -3.16 7.61 -16.77
C VAL A 96 -3.90 6.99 -17.96
N LYS A 97 -3.89 7.64 -19.13
CA LYS A 97 -4.49 7.08 -20.36
C LYS A 97 -3.83 5.76 -20.77
N LEU A 98 -2.50 5.70 -20.68
CA LEU A 98 -1.73 4.49 -20.98
C LEU A 98 -2.10 3.36 -20.01
N SER A 99 -2.12 3.63 -18.70
CA SER A 99 -2.47 2.62 -17.69
C SER A 99 -3.91 2.11 -17.84
N GLN A 100 -4.86 2.98 -18.23
CA GLN A 100 -6.23 2.57 -18.57
C GLN A 100 -6.27 1.65 -19.79
N ALA A 101 -5.52 1.99 -20.84
CA ALA A 101 -5.41 1.15 -22.05
C ALA A 101 -4.75 -0.21 -21.74
N ASN A 102 -3.70 -0.22 -20.89
CA ASN A 102 -3.04 -1.44 -20.44
C ASN A 102 -3.99 -2.33 -19.62
N ALA A 103 -4.80 -1.75 -18.72
CA ALA A 103 -5.79 -2.50 -17.97
C ALA A 103 -6.89 -3.11 -18.86
N GLN A 104 -7.31 -2.40 -19.91
CA GLN A 104 -8.24 -2.94 -20.92
C GLN A 104 -7.61 -4.10 -21.65
N ALA A 105 -6.38 -3.95 -22.14
CA ALA A 105 -5.65 -5.00 -22.85
C ALA A 105 -5.42 -6.24 -21.97
N ALA A 106 -5.19 -6.05 -20.66
CA ALA A 106 -5.06 -7.12 -19.68
C ALA A 106 -6.40 -7.74 -19.24
N GLY A 107 -7.54 -7.21 -19.68
CA GLY A 107 -8.88 -7.70 -19.32
C GLY A 107 -9.29 -7.41 -17.87
N VAL A 108 -8.67 -6.43 -17.21
CA VAL A 108 -8.91 -6.13 -15.78
C VAL A 108 -9.41 -4.71 -15.52
N ALA A 109 -9.85 -3.97 -16.55
CA ALA A 109 -10.33 -2.58 -16.41
C ALA A 109 -11.51 -2.42 -15.43
N GLY A 110 -12.27 -3.48 -15.15
CA GLY A 110 -13.33 -3.50 -14.14
C GLY A 110 -12.81 -3.58 -12.69
N LYS A 111 -11.53 -3.92 -12.49
CA LYS A 111 -10.91 -4.07 -11.17
C LYS A 111 -9.74 -3.10 -10.95
N ALA A 112 -8.92 -2.86 -11.98
CA ALA A 112 -7.82 -1.90 -11.97
C ALA A 112 -8.26 -0.59 -12.62
N THR A 113 -8.37 0.46 -11.82
CA THR A 113 -8.77 1.81 -12.25
C THR A 113 -7.64 2.80 -12.00
N PHE A 114 -7.65 3.94 -12.72
CA PHE A 114 -6.57 4.91 -12.62
C PHE A 114 -7.14 6.32 -12.53
N ARG A 115 -6.51 7.15 -11.69
CA ARG A 115 -6.94 8.52 -11.43
C ARG A 115 -5.78 9.49 -11.69
N HIS A 116 -6.05 10.52 -12.49
CA HIS A 116 -5.16 11.68 -12.59
C HIS A 116 -5.29 12.52 -11.32
N ALA A 117 -4.32 12.45 -10.43
CA ALA A 117 -4.34 13.17 -9.16
C ALA A 117 -2.94 13.27 -8.53
N ASP A 118 -2.79 14.20 -7.58
CA ASP A 118 -1.62 14.31 -6.72
C ASP A 118 -1.75 13.33 -5.54
N ILE A 119 -0.76 12.46 -5.36
CA ILE A 119 -0.71 11.47 -4.26
C ILE A 119 -0.74 12.14 -2.87
N PHE A 120 -0.22 13.36 -2.74
CA PHE A 120 -0.19 14.10 -1.47
C PHE A 120 -1.52 14.78 -1.13
N ALA A 121 -2.37 15.01 -2.13
CA ALA A 121 -3.67 15.66 -1.97
C ALA A 121 -4.84 14.65 -2.08
N THR A 122 -4.55 13.37 -2.32
CA THR A 122 -5.58 12.34 -2.50
C THR A 122 -5.79 11.56 -1.21
N ASP A 123 -7.05 11.37 -0.83
CA ASP A 123 -7.41 10.44 0.23
C ASP A 123 -7.36 8.99 -0.29
N PHE A 124 -6.51 8.18 0.31
CA PHE A 124 -6.38 6.75 0.06
C PHE A 124 -6.57 5.90 1.34
N THR A 125 -7.17 6.45 2.37
CA THR A 125 -7.39 5.79 3.67
C THR A 125 -8.25 4.53 3.60
N GLN A 126 -9.00 4.35 2.51
CA GLN A 126 -9.79 3.14 2.25
C GLN A 126 -8.95 1.93 1.80
N ALA A 127 -7.68 2.15 1.43
CA ALA A 127 -6.80 1.08 0.99
C ALA A 127 -6.53 0.07 2.12
N THR A 128 -6.46 -1.20 1.76
CA THR A 128 -5.95 -2.26 2.63
C THR A 128 -4.49 -2.58 2.35
N VAL A 129 -4.03 -2.22 1.14
CA VAL A 129 -2.64 -2.34 0.71
C VAL A 129 -2.23 -1.07 -0.04
N ILE A 130 -1.07 -0.54 0.30
CA ILE A 130 -0.38 0.54 -0.43
C ILE A 130 0.82 -0.05 -1.15
N THR A 131 1.01 0.30 -2.41
CA THR A 131 2.23 0.03 -3.16
C THR A 131 2.84 1.33 -3.66
N MET A 132 4.17 1.38 -3.76
CA MET A 132 4.87 2.55 -4.26
C MET A 132 6.27 2.22 -4.77
N TYR A 133 6.71 3.00 -5.76
CA TYR A 133 8.09 3.09 -6.19
C TYR A 133 8.48 4.56 -6.32
N LEU A 134 8.77 5.17 -5.19
CA LEU A 134 9.02 6.61 -5.07
C LEU A 134 10.38 6.84 -4.40
N LEU A 135 10.94 8.06 -4.60
CA LEU A 135 12.20 8.46 -3.95
C LEU A 135 12.04 8.54 -2.42
N PRO A 136 13.14 8.39 -1.64
CA PRO A 136 13.10 8.43 -0.18
C PRO A 136 12.37 9.64 0.38
N GLY A 137 12.64 10.85 -0.15
CA GLY A 137 11.99 12.07 0.31
C GLY A 137 10.46 12.07 0.13
N LEU A 138 9.95 11.41 -0.92
CA LEU A 138 8.50 11.27 -1.15
C LEU A 138 7.89 10.24 -0.19
N ASN A 139 8.59 9.12 0.06
CA ASN A 139 8.18 8.14 1.06
C ASN A 139 8.04 8.80 2.45
N MET A 140 9.04 9.61 2.83
CA MET A 140 9.03 10.36 4.10
C MET A 140 7.88 11.37 4.18
N LYS A 141 7.54 12.02 3.07
CA LYS A 141 6.42 12.96 3.01
C LYS A 141 5.05 12.25 3.11
N LEU A 142 4.93 11.03 2.57
CA LEU A 142 3.72 10.20 2.65
C LEU A 142 3.58 9.47 3.99
N ARG A 143 4.68 9.20 4.69
CA ARG A 143 4.71 8.39 5.91
C ARG A 143 3.71 8.81 6.99
N PRO A 144 3.52 10.11 7.32
CA PRO A 144 2.51 10.51 8.29
C PRO A 144 1.09 10.11 7.91
N GLN A 145 0.74 10.27 6.62
CA GLN A 145 -0.58 9.87 6.10
C GLN A 145 -0.75 8.34 6.13
N ILE A 146 0.29 7.60 5.79
CA ILE A 146 0.30 6.13 5.84
C ILE A 146 0.16 5.63 7.29
N LEU A 147 0.90 6.21 8.24
CA LEU A 147 0.82 5.85 9.67
C LEU A 147 -0.54 6.18 10.30
N ALA A 148 -1.29 7.13 9.73
CA ALA A 148 -2.65 7.46 10.16
C ALA A 148 -3.72 6.50 9.61
N MET A 149 -3.36 5.60 8.70
CA MET A 149 -4.28 4.60 8.15
C MET A 149 -4.68 3.57 9.21
N ARG A 150 -5.68 2.77 8.87
CA ARG A 150 -6.15 1.69 9.76
C ARG A 150 -4.99 0.74 10.12
N PRO A 151 -4.80 0.42 11.41
CA PRO A 151 -3.86 -0.62 11.82
C PRO A 151 -4.10 -1.92 11.04
N GLY A 152 -3.02 -2.53 10.58
CA GLY A 152 -3.10 -3.71 9.70
C GLY A 152 -3.08 -3.38 8.21
N THR A 153 -3.16 -2.11 7.79
CA THR A 153 -2.86 -1.72 6.41
C THR A 153 -1.44 -2.14 6.06
N ARG A 154 -1.28 -2.79 4.92
CA ARG A 154 0.00 -3.33 4.45
C ARG A 154 0.61 -2.38 3.42
N VAL A 155 1.91 -2.17 3.50
CA VAL A 155 2.63 -1.23 2.64
C VAL A 155 3.82 -1.94 2.02
N ALA A 156 3.95 -1.89 0.71
CA ALA A 156 5.08 -2.44 -0.02
C ALA A 156 5.75 -1.34 -0.86
N SER A 157 7.08 -1.23 -0.76
CA SER A 157 7.87 -0.25 -1.50
C SER A 157 9.00 -0.92 -2.25
N HIS A 158 9.17 -0.56 -3.53
CA HIS A 158 10.32 -0.95 -4.34
C HIS A 158 11.51 -0.02 -4.04
N SER A 159 12.67 -0.58 -3.85
CA SER A 159 14.00 0.04 -3.68
C SER A 159 14.19 0.95 -2.46
N PHE A 160 13.20 1.68 -2.02
CA PHE A 160 13.36 2.74 -1.02
C PHE A 160 12.59 2.47 0.27
N SER A 161 13.26 2.66 1.40
CA SER A 161 12.73 2.49 2.74
C SER A 161 11.92 3.72 3.22
N MET A 162 11.49 3.68 4.47
CA MET A 162 10.90 4.80 5.21
C MET A 162 11.81 5.26 6.37
N GLU A 163 13.12 5.25 6.12
CA GLU A 163 14.17 5.68 7.04
C GLU A 163 14.07 4.96 8.40
N ASP A 164 13.83 5.71 9.49
CA ASP A 164 13.74 5.22 10.86
C ASP A 164 12.50 4.35 11.16
N TRP A 165 11.50 4.31 10.26
CA TRP A 165 10.47 3.29 10.32
C TRP A 165 10.99 2.02 9.64
N GLU A 166 11.67 1.18 10.43
CA GLU A 166 12.23 -0.08 9.93
C GLU A 166 11.15 -0.98 9.32
N ALA A 167 11.48 -1.64 8.20
CA ALA A 167 10.57 -2.57 7.56
C ALA A 167 10.34 -3.82 8.41
N ASP A 168 9.10 -4.33 8.43
CA ASP A 168 8.77 -5.63 9.05
C ASP A 168 9.40 -6.79 8.28
N GLU A 169 9.60 -6.61 6.95
CA GLU A 169 10.25 -7.58 6.07
C GLU A 169 10.99 -6.85 4.95
N THR A 170 12.15 -7.37 4.57
CA THR A 170 12.91 -6.91 3.40
C THR A 170 13.27 -8.12 2.55
N SER A 171 13.05 -8.02 1.25
CA SER A 171 13.43 -9.03 0.26
C SER A 171 14.38 -8.43 -0.76
N THR A 172 15.41 -9.18 -1.13
CA THR A 172 16.33 -8.81 -2.21
C THR A 172 16.23 -9.84 -3.32
N LEU A 173 15.98 -9.38 -4.54
CA LEU A 173 15.89 -10.19 -5.74
C LEU A 173 16.71 -9.52 -6.84
N ASP A 174 17.73 -10.19 -7.36
CA ASP A 174 18.66 -9.69 -8.39
C ASP A 174 19.22 -8.29 -8.09
N GLY A 175 19.60 -8.07 -6.82
CA GLY A 175 20.15 -6.80 -6.34
C GLY A 175 19.12 -5.70 -6.09
N ARG A 176 17.85 -5.94 -6.39
CA ARG A 176 16.73 -5.00 -6.14
C ARG A 176 16.06 -5.35 -4.82
N ARG A 177 15.61 -4.34 -4.08
CA ARG A 177 14.98 -4.51 -2.77
C ARG A 177 13.49 -4.23 -2.84
N ALA A 178 12.72 -5.06 -2.14
CA ALA A 178 11.35 -4.77 -1.78
C ALA A 178 11.25 -4.69 -0.26
N TYR A 179 10.61 -3.66 0.24
CA TYR A 179 10.37 -3.42 1.66
C TYR A 179 8.89 -3.57 1.97
N PHE A 180 8.59 -4.07 3.16
CA PHE A 180 7.22 -4.30 3.58
C PHE A 180 6.99 -3.84 5.02
N TRP A 181 5.87 -3.18 5.28
CA TRP A 181 5.43 -2.73 6.60
C TRP A 181 3.96 -3.06 6.82
N VAL A 182 3.59 -3.21 8.09
CA VAL A 182 2.19 -3.26 8.52
C VAL A 182 1.94 -2.08 9.44
N VAL A 183 1.00 -1.19 9.07
CA VAL A 183 0.67 -0.02 9.90
C VAL A 183 0.30 -0.48 11.30
N PRO A 184 1.04 -0.06 12.36
CA PRO A 184 0.80 -0.51 13.72
C PRO A 184 -0.37 0.22 14.37
N ALA A 185 -1.06 -0.44 15.30
CA ALA A 185 -1.97 0.24 16.21
C ALA A 185 -1.20 1.15 17.15
N ASN A 186 -1.82 2.22 17.62
CA ASN A 186 -1.25 3.05 18.67
C ASN A 186 -1.60 2.45 20.04
N VAL A 187 -0.58 1.94 20.74
CA VAL A 187 -0.70 1.39 22.10
C VAL A 187 0.01 2.23 23.15
N SER A 188 0.70 3.32 22.77
CA SER A 188 1.46 4.19 23.67
C SER A 188 0.60 4.69 24.82
N GLY A 189 1.21 4.78 26.03
CA GLY A 189 0.57 5.28 27.24
C GLY A 189 0.00 4.20 28.16
N GLY A 190 -0.84 4.64 29.09
CA GLY A 190 -1.37 3.82 30.17
C GLY A 190 -2.61 3.02 29.78
N TRP A 191 -2.69 1.80 30.33
CA TRP A 191 -3.80 0.87 30.14
C TRP A 191 -4.14 0.16 31.45
N THR A 192 -5.42 -0.14 31.66
CA THR A 192 -5.86 -1.02 32.73
C THR A 192 -6.18 -2.39 32.13
N LEU A 193 -5.36 -3.39 32.45
CA LEU A 193 -5.52 -4.79 32.07
C LEU A 193 -6.40 -5.51 33.11
N GLU A 194 -7.39 -6.24 32.63
CA GLU A 194 -8.28 -7.06 33.44
C GLU A 194 -8.09 -8.56 33.12
N VAL A 195 -7.80 -9.35 34.15
CA VAL A 195 -7.63 -10.80 34.09
C VAL A 195 -8.49 -11.43 35.18
N GLY A 196 -9.68 -11.91 34.86
CA GLY A 196 -10.68 -12.30 35.86
C GLY A 196 -11.04 -11.12 36.76
N ALA A 197 -10.85 -11.26 38.08
CA ALA A 197 -11.07 -10.19 39.05
C ALA A 197 -9.83 -9.28 39.28
N GLN A 198 -8.68 -9.60 38.67
CA GLN A 198 -7.45 -8.82 38.85
C GLN A 198 -7.44 -7.61 37.91
N ARG A 199 -7.06 -6.45 38.48
CA ARG A 199 -6.74 -5.24 37.71
C ARG A 199 -5.26 -4.98 37.78
N ILE A 200 -4.64 -4.80 36.63
CA ILE A 200 -3.19 -4.66 36.44
C ILE A 200 -2.96 -3.44 35.58
N GLU A 201 -2.05 -2.59 36.00
CA GLU A 201 -1.69 -1.41 35.27
C GLU A 201 -0.57 -1.74 34.27
N LEU A 202 -0.77 -1.34 33.01
CA LEU A 202 0.22 -1.42 31.96
C LEU A 202 0.57 -0.02 31.48
N SER A 203 1.82 0.16 31.08
CA SER A 203 2.26 1.33 30.34
C SER A 203 3.12 0.88 29.17
N PHE A 204 2.84 1.42 27.98
CA PHE A 204 3.63 1.14 26.79
C PHE A 204 4.34 2.39 26.28
N ASP A 205 5.62 2.22 25.95
CA ASP A 205 6.40 3.12 25.11
C ASP A 205 6.46 2.53 23.71
N GLN A 206 6.15 3.36 22.72
CA GLN A 206 6.02 2.90 21.34
C GLN A 206 6.79 3.80 20.36
N THR A 207 7.58 3.17 19.50
CA THR A 207 8.16 3.79 18.30
C THR A 207 7.81 2.93 17.11
N PHE A 208 6.85 3.38 16.30
CA PHE A 208 6.22 2.61 15.19
C PHE A 208 5.67 1.26 15.70
N GLN A 209 6.16 0.12 15.17
CA GLN A 209 5.79 -1.22 15.62
C GLN A 209 6.60 -1.74 16.81
N LYS A 210 7.66 -1.02 17.21
CA LYS A 210 8.48 -1.39 18.37
C LYS A 210 7.82 -0.89 19.64
N ILE A 211 7.56 -1.80 20.55
CA ILE A 211 6.95 -1.50 21.85
C ILE A 211 7.78 -2.08 22.99
N ASN A 212 7.88 -1.29 24.05
CA ASN A 212 8.35 -1.70 25.36
C ASN A 212 7.29 -1.30 26.39
N GLY A 213 7.45 -1.70 27.63
CA GLY A 213 6.50 -1.26 28.63
C GLY A 213 6.76 -1.83 30.01
N THR A 214 5.90 -1.42 30.93
CA THR A 214 5.93 -1.86 32.31
C THR A 214 4.56 -2.38 32.76
N VAL A 215 4.58 -3.27 33.72
CA VAL A 215 3.41 -3.77 34.44
C VAL A 215 3.51 -3.40 35.90
N THR A 216 2.39 -2.96 36.50
CA THR A 216 2.25 -2.74 37.94
C THR A 216 1.09 -3.57 38.48
N LEU A 217 1.38 -4.48 39.40
CA LEU A 217 0.42 -5.34 40.07
C LEU A 217 0.64 -5.31 41.57
N GLY A 218 -0.13 -4.50 42.28
CA GLY A 218 0.10 -4.22 43.72
C GLY A 218 1.49 -3.61 43.93
N PRO A 219 2.34 -4.21 44.78
CA PRO A 219 3.71 -3.72 45.03
C PRO A 219 4.69 -4.13 43.89
N LEU A 220 4.33 -5.03 43.01
CA LEU A 220 5.17 -5.48 41.90
C LEU A 220 5.18 -4.41 40.80
N GLN A 221 6.37 -3.99 40.41
CA GLN A 221 6.63 -3.26 39.19
C GLN A 221 7.69 -4.02 38.36
N ALA A 222 7.38 -4.36 37.13
CA ALA A 222 8.29 -5.12 36.29
C ALA A 222 8.20 -4.65 34.81
N GLY A 223 9.28 -4.89 34.08
CA GLY A 223 9.27 -4.68 32.62
C GLY A 223 8.49 -5.76 31.90
N LEU A 224 7.79 -5.38 30.82
CA LEU A 224 7.21 -6.34 29.89
C LEU A 224 8.33 -7.07 29.15
N ARG A 225 8.10 -8.35 28.86
CA ARG A 225 9.01 -9.21 28.13
C ARG A 225 8.39 -9.56 26.77
N GLU A 226 9.24 -9.67 25.75
CA GLU A 226 8.86 -10.12 24.41
C GLU A 226 7.65 -9.37 23.84
N ALA A 227 7.53 -8.08 24.19
CA ALA A 227 6.45 -7.26 23.69
C ALA A 227 6.58 -7.05 22.18
N LYS A 228 5.53 -7.39 21.43
CA LYS A 228 5.48 -7.31 19.97
C LYS A 228 4.16 -6.71 19.54
N LEU A 229 4.23 -5.85 18.52
CA LEU A 229 3.07 -5.26 17.87
C LEU A 229 3.22 -5.40 16.36
N ARG A 230 2.24 -6.04 15.71
CA ARG A 230 2.18 -6.12 14.24
C ARG A 230 0.76 -5.79 13.78
N GLY A 231 0.61 -4.63 13.17
CA GLY A 231 -0.71 -4.09 12.86
C GLY A 231 -1.54 -3.91 14.13
N PHE A 232 -2.64 -4.61 14.23
CA PHE A 232 -3.50 -4.64 15.41
C PHE A 232 -3.20 -5.82 16.37
N ASN A 233 -2.30 -6.73 16.01
CA ASN A 233 -1.97 -7.87 16.87
C ASN A 233 -0.90 -7.47 17.86
N ILE A 234 -1.15 -7.77 19.14
CA ILE A 234 -0.23 -7.49 20.24
C ILE A 234 0.07 -8.77 21.01
N SER A 235 1.31 -8.93 21.45
CA SER A 235 1.70 -9.93 22.44
C SER A 235 2.72 -9.36 23.40
N PHE A 236 2.68 -9.80 24.63
CA PHE A 236 3.64 -9.47 25.68
C PHE A 236 3.61 -10.50 26.80
N ALA A 237 4.64 -10.53 27.62
CA ALA A 237 4.70 -11.37 28.79
C ALA A 237 5.22 -10.58 29.99
N PHE A 238 4.93 -11.05 31.17
CA PHE A 238 5.57 -10.63 32.41
C PHE A 238 5.60 -11.79 33.44
N VAL A 239 6.41 -11.65 34.48
CA VAL A 239 6.46 -12.58 35.62
C VAL A 239 5.78 -11.90 36.78
N ASP A 240 4.80 -12.55 37.40
CA ASP A 240 4.06 -12.02 38.53
C ASP A 240 4.80 -12.21 39.88
N SER A 241 4.20 -11.77 40.97
CA SER A 241 4.80 -11.87 42.34
C SER A 241 4.97 -13.30 42.82
N ALA A 242 4.23 -14.25 42.26
CA ALA A 242 4.37 -15.68 42.56
C ALA A 242 5.41 -16.37 41.66
N GLN A 243 6.22 -15.61 40.93
CA GLN A 243 7.22 -16.09 39.94
C GLN A 243 6.60 -16.86 38.77
N VAL A 244 5.32 -16.69 38.50
CA VAL A 244 4.62 -17.32 37.38
C VAL A 244 4.74 -16.41 36.16
N ARG A 245 5.27 -16.92 35.06
CA ARG A 245 5.27 -16.25 33.78
C ARG A 245 3.87 -16.27 33.19
N ARG A 246 3.38 -15.09 32.77
CA ARG A 246 2.11 -14.95 32.07
C ARG A 246 2.35 -14.38 30.69
N GLU A 247 1.84 -15.05 29.66
CA GLU A 247 1.95 -14.65 28.26
C GLU A 247 0.58 -14.22 27.73
N PHE A 248 0.54 -13.06 27.09
CA PHE A 248 -0.67 -12.42 26.58
C PHE A 248 -0.59 -12.32 25.07
N THR A 249 -1.65 -12.72 24.39
CA THR A 249 -1.83 -12.51 22.94
C THR A 249 -3.21 -11.93 22.71
N GLY A 250 -3.31 -10.96 21.79
CA GLY A 250 -4.59 -10.32 21.56
C GLY A 250 -4.57 -9.31 20.43
N ARG A 251 -5.62 -8.51 20.38
CA ARG A 251 -5.84 -7.49 19.35
C ARG A 251 -6.14 -6.14 19.99
N VAL A 252 -5.67 -5.09 19.33
CA VAL A 252 -5.94 -3.68 19.66
C VAL A 252 -7.12 -3.21 18.81
N ILE A 253 -8.16 -2.68 19.44
CA ILE A 253 -9.39 -2.19 18.82
C ILE A 253 -9.67 -0.79 19.38
N GLY A 254 -9.06 0.22 18.78
CA GLY A 254 -9.16 1.61 19.27
C GLY A 254 -8.59 1.76 20.68
N ALA A 255 -9.42 2.15 21.64
CA ALA A 255 -9.06 2.31 23.07
C ALA A 255 -9.19 1.01 23.87
N LYS A 256 -9.36 -0.14 23.25
CA LYS A 256 -9.50 -1.44 23.89
C LYS A 256 -8.50 -2.44 23.35
N MET A 257 -8.12 -3.38 24.17
CA MET A 257 -7.41 -4.60 23.78
C MET A 257 -8.14 -5.80 24.36
N GLU A 258 -8.10 -6.93 23.67
CA GLU A 258 -8.66 -8.19 24.17
C GLU A 258 -7.94 -9.38 23.58
N GLY A 259 -7.96 -10.49 24.32
CA GLY A 259 -7.31 -11.69 23.85
C GLY A 259 -7.35 -12.85 24.83
N SER A 260 -6.35 -13.72 24.73
CA SER A 260 -6.12 -14.84 25.63
C SER A 260 -4.77 -14.69 26.32
N TRP A 261 -4.66 -15.23 27.53
CA TRP A 261 -3.42 -15.35 28.27
C TRP A 261 -3.18 -16.81 28.66
N ARG A 262 -1.91 -17.14 28.86
CA ARG A 262 -1.45 -18.44 29.35
C ARG A 262 -0.41 -18.20 30.43
N GLY A 263 -0.51 -18.95 31.53
CA GLY A 263 0.48 -18.99 32.61
C GLY A 263 1.21 -20.32 32.66
N ASP A 264 2.37 -20.32 33.32
CA ASP A 264 3.07 -21.56 33.63
C ASP A 264 2.17 -22.47 34.45
N GLY A 265 2.29 -23.80 34.23
CA GLY A 265 1.42 -24.77 34.87
C GLY A 265 0.08 -25.03 34.17
N GLY A 266 -0.11 -24.48 32.96
CA GLY A 266 -1.27 -24.76 32.10
C GLY A 266 -2.52 -23.96 32.44
N THR A 267 -2.40 -22.91 33.26
CA THR A 267 -3.49 -21.96 33.49
C THR A 267 -3.66 -21.05 32.26
N GLU A 268 -4.89 -20.80 31.87
CA GLU A 268 -5.22 -19.93 30.72
C GLU A 268 -6.55 -19.23 30.92
N GLY A 269 -6.81 -18.20 30.13
CA GLY A 269 -8.07 -17.47 30.18
C GLY A 269 -8.15 -16.33 29.19
N ARG A 270 -9.20 -15.55 29.35
CA ARG A 270 -9.40 -14.31 28.57
C ARG A 270 -8.87 -13.10 29.34
N TRP A 271 -8.46 -12.08 28.60
CA TRP A 271 -8.10 -10.78 29.14
C TRP A 271 -8.68 -9.67 28.29
N SER A 272 -8.86 -8.53 28.92
CA SER A 272 -9.15 -7.26 28.23
C SER A 272 -8.31 -6.15 28.82
N ALA A 273 -8.11 -5.08 28.07
CA ALA A 273 -7.52 -3.85 28.60
C ALA A 273 -8.23 -2.64 28.00
N THR A 274 -8.29 -1.58 28.79
CA THR A 274 -8.88 -0.29 28.40
C THR A 274 -7.83 0.80 28.58
N ARG A 275 -7.71 1.69 27.60
CA ARG A 275 -6.82 2.85 27.66
C ARG A 275 -7.28 3.81 28.76
N LYS A 276 -6.34 4.36 29.50
CA LYS A 276 -6.56 5.41 30.52
C LYS A 276 -6.79 6.79 29.91
#